data_d261a32244bf92b148fbaebe37084af1
#
_entry.id   d261a32244bf92b148fbaebe37084af1
#
_cell.length_a   1.000
_cell.length_b   1.000
_cell.length_c   1.000
_cell.angle_alpha   90.00
_cell.angle_beta   90.00
_cell.angle_gamma   90.00
#
_symmetry.space_group_name_H-M   'P 1'
#
loop_
_entity.id
_entity.type
_entity.pdbx_description
1 polymer ?
#
loop_
_entity_poly.entity_id
_entity_poly.type
_entity_poly.pdbx_seq_one_letter_code
_entity_poly.pdbx_strand_id
1 'polypeptide(L)'
;DMVKTQIVDDITKVDGPILKIAICNMSDSTHIVDKYLKHLQDLFGSEIKVVTSGNIWIDFIAPGSNKGTALQNLMDLFHVKPEECVAFGDQYNDIEMLQLVGTSYAMSNAAPGISYYSTYVTDSVEDVLEDILAQVR
;
A
#
# COMPACT_ATOMS: atom_id res chain seq x y z
N ASP A 1 -16.03 15.15 1.70
CA ASP A 1 -15.59 15.79 0.44
C ASP A 1 -15.31 14.68 -0.57
N MET A 2 -16.13 14.60 -1.63
CA MET A 2 -15.89 13.63 -2.70
C MET A 2 -14.65 14.05 -3.49
N VAL A 3 -13.75 13.11 -3.74
CA VAL A 3 -12.62 13.31 -4.63
C VAL A 3 -13.14 13.75 -6.00
N LYS A 4 -12.66 14.89 -6.49
CA LYS A 4 -13.05 15.38 -7.82
C LYS A 4 -12.52 14.41 -8.87
N THR A 5 -13.42 13.83 -9.65
CA THR A 5 -13.11 12.93 -10.74
C THR A 5 -13.32 13.66 -12.06
N GLN A 6 -12.37 13.51 -12.97
CA GLN A 6 -12.47 14.05 -14.33
C GLN A 6 -12.35 12.89 -15.32
N ILE A 7 -13.28 12.82 -16.27
CA ILE A 7 -13.20 11.89 -17.40
C ILE A 7 -12.43 12.59 -18.52
N VAL A 8 -11.44 11.91 -19.08
CA VAL A 8 -10.63 12.41 -20.19
C VAL A 8 -10.57 11.36 -21.30
N ASP A 9 -10.56 11.80 -22.53
CA ASP A 9 -10.44 10.92 -23.69
C ASP A 9 -8.99 10.45 -23.94
N ASP A 10 -8.02 11.22 -23.45
CA ASP A 10 -6.60 10.99 -23.69
C ASP A 10 -5.81 11.37 -22.42
N ILE A 11 -5.33 10.37 -21.71
CA ILE A 11 -4.56 10.56 -20.47
C ILE A 11 -3.23 11.28 -20.70
N THR A 12 -2.68 11.23 -21.91
CA THR A 12 -1.41 11.90 -22.23
C THR A 12 -1.52 13.43 -22.29
N LYS A 13 -2.76 13.93 -22.30
CA LYS A 13 -3.08 15.37 -22.32
C LYS A 13 -3.45 15.93 -20.95
N VAL A 14 -3.34 15.11 -19.90
CA VAL A 14 -3.58 15.57 -18.53
C VAL A 14 -2.39 16.38 -18.06
N ASP A 15 -2.64 17.62 -17.63
CA ASP A 15 -1.61 18.51 -17.09
C ASP A 15 -1.21 18.09 -15.66
N GLY A 16 0.09 18.20 -15.38
CA GLY A 16 0.66 17.97 -14.05
C GLY A 16 1.28 16.57 -13.86
N PRO A 17 1.86 16.31 -12.69
CA PRO A 17 2.52 15.04 -12.41
C PRO A 17 1.49 13.93 -12.22
N ILE A 18 1.75 12.79 -12.86
CA ILE A 18 0.98 11.56 -12.65
C ILE A 18 1.67 10.75 -11.55
N LEU A 19 0.97 10.54 -10.45
CA LEU A 19 1.49 9.79 -9.30
C LEU A 19 1.32 8.28 -9.47
N LYS A 20 0.21 7.86 -10.10
CA LYS A 20 -0.13 6.47 -10.35
C LYS A 20 -1.01 6.34 -11.59
N ILE A 21 -0.77 5.32 -12.39
CA ILE A 21 -1.69 4.86 -13.43
C ILE A 21 -2.20 3.49 -12.98
N ALA A 22 -3.50 3.26 -13.11
CA ALA A 22 -4.12 1.98 -12.81
C ALA A 22 -4.94 1.48 -13.99
N ILE A 23 -4.81 0.21 -14.31
CA ILE A 23 -5.64 -0.48 -15.30
C ILE A 23 -6.55 -1.43 -14.57
N CYS A 24 -7.86 -1.37 -14.87
CA CYS A 24 -8.86 -2.27 -14.34
C CYS A 24 -9.62 -2.95 -15.49
N ASN A 25 -9.82 -4.24 -15.39
CA ASN A 25 -10.74 -4.96 -16.26
C ASN A 25 -11.90 -5.53 -15.46
N MET A 26 -13.06 -4.91 -15.57
CA MET A 26 -14.27 -5.31 -14.85
C MET A 26 -15.06 -6.43 -15.54
N SER A 27 -14.79 -6.70 -16.82
CA SER A 27 -15.55 -7.69 -17.61
C SER A 27 -14.96 -9.11 -17.54
N ASP A 28 -13.68 -9.24 -17.17
CA ASP A 28 -13.00 -10.52 -17.00
C ASP A 28 -12.03 -10.42 -15.81
N SER A 29 -12.62 -10.37 -14.64
CA SER A 29 -11.98 -9.94 -13.40
C SER A 29 -10.85 -10.86 -12.87
N THR A 30 -10.76 -12.09 -13.37
CA THR A 30 -9.84 -13.08 -12.82
C THR A 30 -8.51 -13.20 -13.57
N HIS A 31 -8.40 -12.64 -14.77
CA HIS A 31 -7.29 -12.98 -15.66
C HIS A 31 -6.36 -11.82 -16.06
N ILE A 32 -6.70 -10.56 -15.76
CA ILE A 32 -5.84 -9.44 -16.17
C ILE A 32 -4.50 -9.49 -15.43
N VAL A 33 -4.53 -9.76 -14.15
CA VAL A 33 -3.33 -9.85 -13.31
C VAL A 33 -2.48 -11.05 -13.74
N ASP A 34 -3.07 -12.23 -13.77
CA ASP A 34 -2.35 -13.47 -14.13
C ASP A 34 -1.76 -13.39 -15.54
N LYS A 35 -2.49 -12.79 -16.47
CA LYS A 35 -2.10 -12.73 -17.87
C LYS A 35 -1.05 -11.67 -18.19
N TYR A 36 -1.13 -10.51 -17.55
CA TYR A 36 -0.35 -9.35 -17.97
C TYR A 36 0.67 -8.86 -16.95
N LEU A 37 0.50 -9.13 -15.65
CA LEU A 37 1.34 -8.57 -14.60
C LEU A 37 2.83 -8.85 -14.85
N LYS A 38 3.18 -10.12 -15.04
CA LYS A 38 4.57 -10.50 -15.26
C LYS A 38 5.16 -9.90 -16.55
N HIS A 39 4.39 -9.92 -17.63
CA HIS A 39 4.81 -9.34 -18.90
C HIS A 39 5.10 -7.83 -18.77
N LEU A 40 4.24 -7.11 -18.06
CA LEU A 40 4.39 -5.67 -17.82
C LEU A 40 5.57 -5.37 -16.88
N GLN A 41 5.78 -6.20 -15.87
CA GLN A 41 6.96 -6.11 -14.99
C GLN A 41 8.26 -6.31 -15.79
N ASP A 42 8.29 -7.30 -16.66
CA ASP A 42 9.46 -7.59 -17.52
C ASP A 42 9.68 -6.45 -18.54
N LEU A 43 8.60 -5.87 -19.09
CA LEU A 43 8.65 -4.79 -20.08
C LEU A 43 9.21 -3.49 -19.50
N PHE A 44 8.73 -3.09 -18.32
CA PHE A 44 9.12 -1.82 -17.70
C PHE A 44 10.38 -1.93 -16.82
N GLY A 45 10.76 -3.15 -16.43
CA GLY A 45 11.96 -3.41 -15.64
C GLY A 45 11.99 -2.60 -14.34
N SER A 46 13.08 -1.85 -14.14
CA SER A 46 13.26 -0.99 -12.96
C SER A 46 12.76 0.45 -13.12
N GLU A 47 12.33 0.83 -14.33
CA GLU A 47 11.91 2.21 -14.61
C GLU A 47 10.54 2.54 -14.01
N ILE A 48 9.64 1.55 -13.95
CA ILE A 48 8.31 1.68 -13.36
C ILE A 48 8.03 0.45 -12.52
N LYS A 49 7.58 0.64 -11.30
CA LYS A 49 7.12 -0.45 -10.45
C LYS A 49 5.70 -0.84 -10.85
N VAL A 50 5.52 -2.09 -11.30
CA VAL A 50 4.22 -2.64 -11.70
C VAL A 50 3.78 -3.63 -10.63
N VAL A 51 2.66 -3.37 -10.00
CA VAL A 51 2.10 -4.17 -8.89
C VAL A 51 0.61 -4.40 -9.08
N THR A 52 0.05 -5.30 -8.28
CA THR A 52 -1.40 -5.50 -8.21
C THR A 52 -1.96 -4.95 -6.90
N SER A 53 -3.14 -4.35 -6.97
CA SER A 53 -3.97 -4.00 -5.83
C SER A 53 -5.28 -4.78 -5.90
N GLY A 54 -5.23 -6.04 -5.50
CA GLY A 54 -6.29 -7.02 -5.69
C GLY A 54 -6.24 -7.71 -7.07
N ASN A 55 -7.24 -8.53 -7.37
CA ASN A 55 -7.19 -9.44 -8.53
C ASN A 55 -7.54 -8.78 -9.88
N ILE A 56 -8.08 -7.56 -9.86
CA ILE A 56 -8.62 -6.89 -11.05
C ILE A 56 -7.85 -5.63 -11.44
N TRP A 57 -6.85 -5.22 -10.65
CA TRP A 57 -6.10 -3.99 -10.86
C TRP A 57 -4.62 -4.26 -11.11
N ILE A 58 -4.05 -3.56 -12.07
CA ILE A 58 -2.61 -3.44 -12.27
C ILE A 58 -2.25 -1.97 -12.11
N ASP A 59 -1.39 -1.67 -11.15
CA ASP A 59 -0.93 -0.34 -10.79
C ASP A 59 0.50 -0.12 -11.31
N PHE A 60 0.72 1.04 -11.92
CA PHE A 60 2.02 1.55 -12.35
C PHE A 60 2.38 2.72 -11.44
N ILE A 61 3.45 2.59 -10.70
CA ILE A 61 3.91 3.58 -9.72
C ILE A 61 5.41 3.87 -9.89
N ALA A 62 5.86 4.98 -9.32
CA ALA A 62 7.27 5.31 -9.35
C ALA A 62 8.12 4.22 -8.66
N PRO A 63 9.31 3.89 -9.19
CA PRO A 63 10.20 2.93 -8.57
C PRO A 63 10.59 3.39 -7.16
N GLY A 64 10.75 2.44 -6.23
CA GLY A 64 11.04 2.74 -4.84
C GLY A 64 9.85 3.22 -4.01
N SER A 65 8.68 3.46 -4.62
CA SER A 65 7.47 3.83 -3.88
C SER A 65 6.84 2.59 -3.26
N ASN A 66 6.71 2.59 -1.94
CA ASN A 66 5.97 1.62 -1.15
C ASN A 66 5.46 2.28 0.14
N LYS A 67 4.65 1.56 0.93
CA LYS A 67 4.09 2.10 2.19
C LYS A 67 5.17 2.41 3.22
N GLY A 68 6.26 1.64 3.26
CA GLY A 68 7.39 1.89 4.15
C GLY A 68 8.13 3.19 3.79
N THR A 69 8.48 3.39 2.51
CA THR A 69 9.14 4.64 2.09
C THR A 69 8.25 5.87 2.28
N ALA A 70 6.94 5.73 2.05
CA ALA A 70 6.00 6.81 2.31
C ALA A 70 5.92 7.15 3.81
N LEU A 71 5.87 6.13 4.67
CA LEU A 71 5.85 6.31 6.13
C LEU A 71 7.18 6.91 6.62
N GLN A 72 8.34 6.46 6.10
CA GLN A 72 9.62 7.06 6.43
C GLN A 72 9.65 8.56 6.13
N ASN A 73 9.18 8.97 4.95
CA ASN A 73 9.10 10.38 4.59
C ASN A 73 8.18 11.18 5.54
N LEU A 74 7.07 10.58 5.99
CA LEU A 74 6.19 11.23 6.98
C LEU A 74 6.87 11.35 8.35
N MET A 75 7.54 10.29 8.82
CA MET A 75 8.30 10.33 10.07
C MET A 75 9.38 11.41 10.04
N ASP A 76 10.13 11.51 8.95
CA ASP A 76 11.16 12.54 8.77
C ASP A 76 10.54 13.95 8.78
N LEU A 77 9.41 14.12 8.07
CA LEU A 77 8.72 15.41 7.99
C LEU A 77 8.18 15.89 9.35
N PHE A 78 7.63 14.96 10.13
CA PHE A 78 7.05 15.26 11.44
C PHE A 78 8.02 15.08 12.60
N HIS A 79 9.28 14.69 12.31
CA HIS A 79 10.31 14.41 13.32
C HIS A 79 9.89 13.36 14.35
N VAL A 80 9.16 12.33 13.89
CA VAL A 80 8.68 11.20 14.69
C VAL A 80 9.61 10.02 14.47
N LYS A 81 9.95 9.31 15.56
CA LYS A 81 10.82 8.13 15.49
C LYS A 81 10.01 6.86 15.23
N PRO A 82 10.62 5.81 14.66
CA PRO A 82 9.95 4.53 14.49
C PRO A 82 9.33 3.97 15.77
N GLU A 83 9.99 4.13 16.92
CA GLU A 83 9.51 3.65 18.22
C GLU A 83 8.25 4.38 18.72
N GLU A 84 7.95 5.54 18.14
CA GLU A 84 6.75 6.35 18.44
C GLU A 84 5.60 6.03 17.48
N CYS A 85 5.79 5.08 16.53
CA CYS A 85 4.83 4.72 15.52
C CYS A 85 4.25 3.33 15.74
N VAL A 86 2.97 3.22 15.44
CA VAL A 86 2.24 1.95 15.36
C VAL A 86 1.70 1.78 13.94
N ALA A 87 1.83 0.59 13.38
CA ALA A 87 1.29 0.27 12.05
C ALA A 87 0.41 -0.97 12.08
N PHE A 88 -0.60 -0.98 11.21
CA PHE A 88 -1.50 -2.10 10.97
C PHE A 88 -1.47 -2.46 9.50
N GLY A 89 -1.46 -3.77 9.20
CA GLY A 89 -1.41 -4.22 7.81
C GLY A 89 -1.98 -5.61 7.62
N ASP A 90 -2.43 -5.91 6.41
CA ASP A 90 -3.08 -7.17 6.05
C ASP A 90 -2.58 -7.75 4.71
N GLN A 91 -1.82 -6.98 3.92
CA GLN A 91 -1.39 -7.37 2.58
C GLN A 91 0.13 -7.26 2.40
N TYR A 92 0.66 -7.88 1.33
CA TYR A 92 2.09 -7.91 1.03
C TYR A 92 2.70 -6.52 0.79
N ASN A 93 1.91 -5.53 0.37
CA ASN A 93 2.36 -4.15 0.22
C ASN A 93 2.49 -3.39 1.56
N ASP A 94 2.15 -4.02 2.68
CA ASP A 94 2.30 -3.48 4.03
C ASP A 94 3.61 -3.92 4.70
N ILE A 95 4.32 -4.90 4.16
CA ILE A 95 5.49 -5.54 4.80
C ILE A 95 6.53 -4.50 5.20
N GLU A 96 6.93 -3.63 4.28
CA GLU A 96 7.96 -2.64 4.55
C GLU A 96 7.52 -1.64 5.63
N MET A 97 6.23 -1.30 5.69
CA MET A 97 5.66 -0.45 6.72
C MET A 97 5.64 -1.16 8.08
N LEU A 98 5.21 -2.42 8.13
CA LEU A 98 5.16 -3.20 9.37
C LEU A 98 6.56 -3.41 9.99
N GLN A 99 7.59 -3.56 9.15
CA GLN A 99 8.97 -3.73 9.59
C GLN A 99 9.65 -2.42 10.00
N LEU A 100 9.12 -1.27 9.58
CA LEU A 100 9.73 0.02 9.79
C LEU A 100 9.43 0.59 11.18
N VAL A 101 8.24 0.35 11.72
CA VAL A 101 7.77 0.94 12.99
C VAL A 101 8.19 0.13 14.21
N GLY A 102 8.21 0.77 15.38
CA GLY A 102 8.55 0.12 16.65
C GLY A 102 7.53 -0.90 17.11
N THR A 103 6.26 -0.70 16.78
CA THR A 103 5.18 -1.66 17.08
C THR A 103 4.30 -1.84 15.88
N SER A 104 4.09 -3.09 15.45
CA SER A 104 3.24 -3.39 14.30
C SER A 104 2.28 -4.55 14.56
N TYR A 105 1.12 -4.49 13.93
CA TYR A 105 0.07 -5.48 14.04
C TYR A 105 -0.32 -5.98 12.64
N ALA A 106 -0.24 -7.29 12.43
CA ALA A 106 -0.92 -7.91 11.32
C ALA A 106 -2.40 -8.14 11.68
N MET A 107 -3.30 -7.95 10.74
CA MET A 107 -4.69 -8.37 10.95
C MET A 107 -4.78 -9.90 10.96
N SER A 108 -5.67 -10.46 11.78
CA SER A 108 -5.84 -11.92 11.87
C SER A 108 -6.32 -12.56 10.57
N ASN A 109 -7.01 -11.78 9.71
CA ASN A 109 -7.44 -12.16 8.38
C ASN A 109 -6.45 -11.75 7.27
N ALA A 110 -5.21 -11.38 7.63
CA ALA A 110 -4.19 -10.99 6.69
C ALA A 110 -3.82 -12.09 5.69
N ALA A 111 -3.22 -11.71 4.59
CA ALA A 111 -2.68 -12.62 3.60
C ALA A 111 -1.64 -13.58 4.23
N PRO A 112 -1.50 -14.81 3.72
CA PRO A 112 -0.62 -15.81 4.31
C PRO A 112 0.81 -15.31 4.50
N GLY A 113 1.34 -15.43 5.71
CA GLY A 113 2.71 -15.07 6.03
C GLY A 113 2.95 -13.61 6.45
N ILE A 114 1.95 -12.73 6.35
CA ILE A 114 2.10 -11.32 6.78
C ILE A 114 2.44 -11.20 8.25
N SER A 115 1.88 -12.07 9.11
CA SER A 115 2.15 -12.08 10.55
C SER A 115 3.63 -12.28 10.92
N TYR A 116 4.45 -12.84 10.03
CA TYR A 116 5.89 -12.97 10.27
C TYR A 116 6.64 -11.62 10.22
N TYR A 117 6.03 -10.59 9.68
CA TYR A 117 6.61 -9.26 9.52
C TYR A 117 6.07 -8.24 10.53
N SER A 118 5.22 -8.68 11.46
CA SER A 118 4.63 -7.82 12.51
C SER A 118 5.05 -8.27 13.91
N THR A 119 4.94 -7.35 14.88
CA THR A 119 5.20 -7.63 16.29
C THR A 119 4.08 -8.48 16.90
N TYR A 120 2.83 -8.17 16.52
CA TYR A 120 1.61 -8.78 17.06
C TYR A 120 0.60 -9.09 15.96
N VAL A 121 -0.45 -9.80 16.34
CA VAL A 121 -1.65 -10.04 15.52
C VAL A 121 -2.86 -9.49 16.25
N THR A 122 -3.80 -8.89 15.53
CA THR A 122 -5.06 -8.38 16.11
C THR A 122 -6.26 -8.64 15.19
N ASP A 123 -7.43 -8.72 15.78
CA ASP A 123 -8.71 -8.79 15.07
C ASP A 123 -9.30 -7.38 14.84
N SER A 124 -8.89 -6.39 15.66
CA SER A 124 -9.49 -5.07 15.68
C SER A 124 -8.41 -3.99 15.85
N VAL A 125 -8.38 -3.03 14.92
CA VAL A 125 -7.53 -1.84 15.03
C VAL A 125 -8.03 -0.95 16.17
N GLU A 126 -9.34 -0.83 16.30
CA GLU A 126 -10.01 0.02 17.26
C GLU A 126 -9.63 -0.38 18.70
N ASP A 127 -9.70 -1.67 19.03
CA ASP A 127 -9.39 -2.17 20.38
C ASP A 127 -7.95 -1.88 20.77
N VAL A 128 -7.01 -2.07 19.83
CA VAL A 128 -5.59 -1.73 20.07
C VAL A 128 -5.39 -0.23 20.29
N LEU A 129 -6.08 0.61 19.51
CA LEU A 129 -5.98 2.06 19.68
C LEU A 129 -6.61 2.53 21.01
N GLU A 130 -7.69 1.91 21.46
CA GLU A 130 -8.30 2.18 22.76
C GLU A 130 -7.35 1.79 23.91
N ASP A 131 -6.67 0.65 23.80
CA ASP A 131 -5.68 0.20 24.79
C ASP A 131 -4.49 1.16 24.86
N ILE A 132 -3.97 1.61 23.71
CA ILE A 132 -2.89 2.60 23.65
C ILE A 132 -3.32 3.91 24.30
N LEU A 133 -4.50 4.41 23.99
CA LEU A 133 -5.04 5.65 24.54
C LEU A 133 -5.26 5.55 26.06
N ALA A 134 -5.63 4.39 26.57
CA ALA A 134 -5.80 4.16 28.01
C ALA A 134 -4.46 4.22 28.78
N GLN A 135 -3.34 3.88 28.14
CA GLN A 135 -2.00 3.92 28.74
C GLN A 135 -1.39 5.33 28.75
N VAL A 136 -1.85 6.22 27.88
CA VAL A 136 -1.31 7.60 27.74
C VAL A 136 -2.06 8.59 28.66
N ARG A 137 -3.19 8.20 29.24
CA ARG A 137 -3.98 9.00 30.20
C ARG A 137 -3.54 8.75 31.63
#